data_7dbf59f5659ebe1f7a8b40b6d7c2d633
#
_entry.id   7dbf59f5659ebe1f7a8b40b6d7c2d633
#
_cell.length_a   1.000
_cell.length_b   1.000
_cell.length_c   1.000
_cell.angle_alpha   90.00
_cell.angle_beta   90.00
_cell.angle_gamma   90.00
#
_symmetry.space_group_name_H-M   'P 1'
#
loop_
_entity.id
_entity.type
_entity.pdbx_description
1 polymer ?
#
loop_
_entity_poly.entity_id
_entity_poly.type
_entity_poly.pdbx_seq_one_letter_code
_entity_poly.pdbx_strand_id
1 'polypeptide(L)'
;MSIYGFAFVFYNITTSFWAGDTMNPLSEPNVSKLLDTLFYSTDINTLIECAANILKNPISIYNTAFFCVGLSNKKGIDDDLWQQGAIGENIKYEYASNLHDLEQKYRENTVKYKYFYENLDGFGSHRRRVILMIFNSVVIGYMNVLQYHVDFEEIPEELYEIVVGALTKALSVSRTFAYYGGSHNKDKESLEGLLYDLLSEDYASEYFYFQRVNGTVFEKEGNYRILAVNIENAKLISAAIGDLKLSLLATFPRSWSVIIEKHVVVLVDCGKTDSISEKSLSNLDMILNELKIYVGISDSFHSLYYAKKYLYQAEATADIVHCTPGKKLLGFFEQYKLWCCASIISEQFGDTYIGESIRSLVSHDEANGTDYFRTLFFYLDSGRDIVLTAKRLHVHKNTVYYRLERMKLLFDINGTDKTDEYQNYFSCLVQYLNNNKNLD
;
A
#
# COMPACT_ATOMS: atom_id res chain seq x y z
N MET A 1 10.01 3.74 -15.84
CA MET A 1 10.97 2.71 -16.29
C MET A 1 10.86 2.60 -17.80
N SER A 2 11.95 2.84 -18.55
CA SER A 2 11.90 2.94 -20.01
C SER A 2 11.62 1.59 -20.69
N ILE A 3 11.06 1.63 -21.90
CA ILE A 3 10.80 0.50 -22.81
C ILE A 3 12.01 -0.47 -22.92
N TYR A 4 13.23 0.04 -22.77
CA TYR A 4 14.47 -0.75 -22.78
C TYR A 4 14.67 -1.65 -21.56
N GLY A 5 14.13 -1.33 -20.39
CA GLY A 5 14.17 -2.19 -19.21
C GLY A 5 13.28 -3.42 -19.35
N PHE A 6 12.22 -3.32 -20.14
CA PHE A 6 11.29 -4.40 -20.40
C PHE A 6 11.87 -5.46 -21.36
N ALA A 7 12.50 -5.00 -22.42
CA ALA A 7 13.19 -5.87 -23.38
C ALA A 7 14.34 -6.65 -22.70
N PHE A 8 15.03 -6.05 -21.74
CA PHE A 8 16.16 -6.66 -21.02
C PHE A 8 15.71 -7.75 -20.03
N VAL A 9 14.58 -7.55 -19.33
CA VAL A 9 14.01 -8.57 -18.43
C VAL A 9 13.44 -9.74 -19.26
N PHE A 10 12.80 -9.47 -20.37
CA PHE A 10 12.30 -10.50 -21.30
C PHE A 10 13.45 -11.27 -21.98
N TYR A 11 14.51 -10.58 -22.37
CA TYR A 11 15.72 -11.20 -22.94
C TYR A 11 16.40 -12.15 -21.94
N ASN A 12 16.48 -11.79 -20.66
CA ASN A 12 17.04 -12.64 -19.61
C ASN A 12 16.14 -13.83 -19.22
N ILE A 13 14.82 -13.69 -19.29
CA ILE A 13 13.88 -14.81 -19.12
C ILE A 13 14.01 -15.80 -20.31
N THR A 14 14.20 -15.30 -21.52
CA THR A 14 14.35 -16.16 -22.71
C THR A 14 15.72 -16.81 -22.81
N THR A 15 16.80 -16.19 -22.34
CA THR A 15 18.17 -16.74 -22.46
C THR A 15 18.55 -17.75 -21.37
N SER A 16 17.89 -17.75 -20.22
CA SER A 16 18.15 -18.73 -19.15
C SER A 16 17.49 -20.10 -19.39
N PHE A 17 16.62 -20.25 -20.39
CA PHE A 17 15.82 -21.47 -20.67
C PHE A 17 16.32 -22.29 -21.86
N TRP A 18 17.41 -21.93 -22.53
CA TRP A 18 17.86 -22.61 -23.75
C TRP A 18 18.95 -23.64 -23.51
N ALA A 19 18.55 -24.82 -23.04
CA ALA A 19 19.35 -26.02 -23.13
C ALA A 19 18.47 -27.29 -23.20
N GLY A 20 17.87 -27.55 -24.37
CA GLY A 20 17.14 -28.79 -24.65
C GLY A 20 16.17 -28.65 -25.82
N ASP A 21 16.19 -29.62 -26.74
CA ASP A 21 15.35 -29.73 -27.95
C ASP A 21 13.84 -29.90 -27.60
N THR A 22 13.15 -28.81 -27.27
CA THR A 22 11.69 -28.76 -27.16
C THR A 22 11.17 -27.56 -27.93
N MET A 23 9.99 -27.69 -28.58
CA MET A 23 9.33 -26.62 -29.35
C MET A 23 9.35 -25.30 -28.55
N ASN A 24 9.84 -24.23 -29.19
CA ASN A 24 9.86 -22.89 -28.59
C ASN A 24 8.42 -22.38 -28.34
N PRO A 25 7.96 -22.26 -27.08
CA PRO A 25 6.58 -21.83 -26.79
C PRO A 25 6.28 -20.41 -27.32
N LEU A 26 7.31 -19.59 -27.52
CA LEU A 26 7.18 -18.25 -28.10
C LEU A 26 6.90 -18.25 -29.61
N SER A 27 7.10 -19.39 -30.29
CA SER A 27 6.79 -19.53 -31.72
C SER A 27 5.28 -19.84 -31.98
N GLU A 28 4.48 -20.05 -30.93
CA GLU A 28 3.05 -20.18 -31.06
C GLU A 28 2.40 -18.82 -31.46
N PRO A 29 1.60 -18.80 -32.55
CA PRO A 29 0.97 -17.55 -33.01
C PRO A 29 0.10 -16.87 -31.96
N ASN A 30 -0.48 -17.64 -31.04
CA ASN A 30 -1.33 -17.15 -29.97
C ASN A 30 -0.52 -16.43 -28.85
N VAL A 31 0.70 -16.90 -28.56
CA VAL A 31 1.59 -16.25 -27.59
C VAL A 31 2.08 -14.91 -28.13
N SER A 32 2.49 -14.86 -29.41
CA SER A 32 2.83 -13.59 -30.06
C SER A 32 1.66 -12.60 -30.00
N LYS A 33 0.45 -13.07 -30.30
CA LYS A 33 -0.75 -12.23 -30.21
C LYS A 33 -1.05 -11.72 -28.79
N LEU A 34 -0.83 -12.54 -27.76
CA LEU A 34 -0.98 -12.11 -26.36
C LEU A 34 0.00 -10.98 -26.03
N LEU A 35 1.26 -11.13 -26.42
CA LEU A 35 2.30 -10.13 -26.21
C LEU A 35 1.99 -8.83 -26.98
N ASP A 36 1.59 -8.92 -28.24
CA ASP A 36 1.15 -7.78 -29.04
C ASP A 36 -0.04 -7.07 -28.36
N THR A 37 -1.03 -7.85 -27.89
CA THR A 37 -2.18 -7.29 -27.17
C THR A 37 -1.75 -6.59 -25.88
N LEU A 38 -0.80 -7.14 -25.14
CA LEU A 38 -0.24 -6.53 -23.93
C LEU A 38 0.43 -5.18 -24.22
N PHE A 39 1.06 -5.02 -25.40
CA PHE A 39 1.71 -3.77 -25.79
C PHE A 39 0.75 -2.71 -26.34
N TYR A 40 -0.33 -3.12 -27.00
CA TYR A 40 -1.19 -2.22 -27.77
C TYR A 40 -2.60 -2.06 -27.20
N SER A 41 -3.02 -2.91 -26.27
CA SER A 41 -4.35 -2.84 -25.66
C SER A 41 -4.28 -2.59 -24.16
N THR A 42 -5.17 -1.73 -23.69
CA THR A 42 -5.40 -1.49 -22.24
C THR A 42 -6.61 -2.28 -21.73
N ASP A 43 -7.32 -3.01 -22.61
CA ASP A 43 -8.51 -3.80 -22.22
C ASP A 43 -8.12 -5.15 -21.66
N ILE A 44 -8.30 -5.33 -20.37
CA ILE A 44 -8.00 -6.57 -19.66
C ILE A 44 -8.84 -7.76 -20.17
N ASN A 45 -10.08 -7.52 -20.59
CA ASN A 45 -10.93 -8.61 -21.07
C ASN A 45 -10.38 -9.20 -22.38
N THR A 46 -9.85 -8.37 -23.28
CA THR A 46 -9.18 -8.82 -24.50
C THR A 46 -7.94 -9.67 -24.17
N LEU A 47 -7.17 -9.29 -23.16
CA LEU A 47 -6.01 -10.08 -22.70
C LEU A 47 -6.43 -11.41 -22.09
N ILE A 48 -7.50 -11.45 -21.30
CA ILE A 48 -8.05 -12.68 -20.71
C ILE A 48 -8.55 -13.63 -21.80
N GLU A 49 -9.22 -13.11 -22.82
CA GLU A 49 -9.65 -13.95 -23.96
C GLU A 49 -8.46 -14.50 -24.76
N CYS A 50 -7.42 -13.71 -25.00
CA CYS A 50 -6.19 -14.21 -25.61
C CYS A 50 -5.51 -15.30 -24.77
N ALA A 51 -5.44 -15.09 -23.46
CA ALA A 51 -4.89 -16.05 -22.52
C ALA A 51 -5.68 -17.37 -22.48
N ALA A 52 -7.01 -17.28 -22.47
CA ALA A 52 -7.90 -18.45 -22.52
C ALA A 52 -7.71 -19.26 -23.81
N ASN A 53 -7.51 -18.59 -24.94
CA ASN A 53 -7.22 -19.25 -26.21
C ASN A 53 -5.86 -19.98 -26.20
N ILE A 54 -4.85 -19.48 -25.48
CA ILE A 54 -3.54 -20.13 -25.32
C ILE A 54 -3.69 -21.40 -24.47
N LEU A 55 -4.33 -21.27 -23.30
CA LEU A 55 -4.54 -22.39 -22.39
C LEU A 55 -5.69 -23.32 -22.83
N LYS A 56 -6.41 -22.97 -23.90
CA LYS A 56 -7.57 -23.73 -24.44
C LYS A 56 -8.61 -24.03 -23.37
N ASN A 57 -8.66 -23.26 -22.33
CA ASN A 57 -9.56 -23.41 -21.20
C ASN A 57 -10.01 -22.02 -20.68
N PRO A 58 -11.22 -21.91 -20.13
CA PRO A 58 -11.72 -20.65 -19.59
C PRO A 58 -10.87 -20.15 -18.43
N ILE A 59 -10.67 -18.81 -18.38
CA ILE A 59 -9.91 -18.13 -17.36
C ILE A 59 -10.79 -17.10 -16.66
N SER A 60 -10.76 -17.05 -15.32
CA SER A 60 -11.27 -15.96 -14.51
C SER A 60 -10.19 -15.41 -13.61
N ILE A 61 -10.23 -14.09 -13.35
CA ILE A 61 -9.28 -13.40 -12.51
C ILE A 61 -10.03 -12.75 -11.36
N TYR A 62 -9.51 -12.92 -10.14
CA TYR A 62 -10.02 -12.32 -8.94
C TYR A 62 -8.93 -11.47 -8.28
N ASN A 63 -9.32 -10.33 -7.71
CA ASN A 63 -8.42 -9.54 -6.88
C ASN A 63 -8.27 -10.14 -5.46
N THR A 64 -7.45 -9.55 -4.63
CA THR A 64 -7.23 -9.99 -3.24
C THR A 64 -8.44 -9.81 -2.32
N ALA A 65 -9.44 -9.03 -2.74
CA ALA A 65 -10.74 -8.93 -2.07
C ALA A 65 -11.78 -9.91 -2.63
N PHE A 66 -11.35 -10.88 -3.47
CA PHE A 66 -12.16 -11.94 -4.06
C PHE A 66 -13.28 -11.48 -5.01
N PHE A 67 -13.13 -10.27 -5.58
CA PHE A 67 -14.00 -9.82 -6.66
C PHE A 67 -13.48 -10.29 -8.02
N CYS A 68 -14.40 -10.68 -8.90
CA CYS A 68 -14.07 -11.04 -10.27
C CYS A 68 -13.69 -9.80 -11.08
N VAL A 69 -12.42 -9.70 -11.45
CA VAL A 69 -11.88 -8.60 -12.27
C VAL A 69 -12.20 -8.78 -13.74
N GLY A 70 -12.25 -10.03 -14.19
CA GLY A 70 -12.60 -10.38 -15.54
C GLY A 70 -12.63 -11.89 -15.77
N LEU A 71 -13.32 -12.30 -16.79
CA LEU A 71 -13.40 -13.72 -17.17
C LEU A 71 -13.59 -13.86 -18.70
N SER A 72 -13.04 -14.94 -19.24
CA SER A 72 -13.30 -15.36 -20.64
C SER A 72 -14.63 -16.08 -20.75
N ASN A 73 -15.20 -16.15 -21.97
CA ASN A 73 -16.41 -16.92 -22.25
C ASN A 73 -17.54 -16.74 -21.23
N LYS A 74 -18.11 -15.52 -21.16
CA LYS A 74 -19.17 -15.15 -20.21
C LYS A 74 -20.45 -16.00 -20.29
N LYS A 75 -20.65 -16.74 -21.37
CA LYS A 75 -21.88 -17.52 -21.60
C LYS A 75 -21.53 -18.97 -21.92
N GLY A 76 -22.37 -19.89 -21.44
CA GLY A 76 -22.34 -21.29 -21.87
C GLY A 76 -21.45 -22.21 -21.04
N ILE A 77 -20.88 -21.74 -19.93
CA ILE A 77 -20.15 -22.60 -18.99
C ILE A 77 -21.11 -23.00 -17.88
N ASP A 78 -21.34 -24.29 -17.75
CA ASP A 78 -22.19 -24.88 -16.70
C ASP A 78 -21.37 -25.14 -15.43
N ASP A 79 -21.15 -24.02 -14.70
CA ASP A 79 -20.38 -24.01 -13.46
C ASP A 79 -20.85 -22.86 -12.59
N ASP A 80 -21.31 -23.16 -11.36
CA ASP A 80 -21.95 -22.20 -10.48
C ASP A 80 -21.02 -21.03 -10.08
N LEU A 81 -19.74 -21.33 -9.78
CA LEU A 81 -18.76 -20.28 -9.45
C LEU A 81 -18.46 -19.40 -10.66
N TRP A 82 -18.43 -19.98 -11.86
CA TRP A 82 -18.24 -19.22 -13.07
C TRP A 82 -19.39 -18.26 -13.32
N GLN A 83 -20.63 -18.75 -13.12
CA GLN A 83 -21.82 -17.93 -13.30
C GLN A 83 -21.91 -16.80 -12.28
N GLN A 84 -21.52 -17.03 -11.00
CA GLN A 84 -21.41 -15.96 -10.00
C GLN A 84 -20.42 -14.88 -10.44
N GLY A 85 -19.22 -15.25 -10.88
CA GLY A 85 -18.24 -14.30 -11.45
C GLY A 85 -18.79 -13.55 -12.66
N ALA A 86 -19.57 -14.23 -13.54
CA ALA A 86 -20.16 -13.64 -14.75
C ALA A 86 -21.20 -12.55 -14.44
N ILE A 87 -21.92 -12.65 -13.31
CA ILE A 87 -22.91 -11.66 -12.86
C ILE A 87 -22.31 -10.62 -11.89
N GLY A 88 -21.01 -10.72 -11.58
CA GLY A 88 -20.30 -9.75 -10.75
C GLY A 88 -20.51 -9.96 -9.25
N GLU A 89 -20.91 -11.14 -8.82
CA GLU A 89 -21.00 -11.49 -7.41
C GLU A 89 -19.62 -11.86 -6.84
N ASN A 90 -19.46 -11.68 -5.53
CA ASN A 90 -18.26 -12.08 -4.79
C ASN A 90 -18.20 -13.61 -4.68
N ILE A 91 -16.97 -14.12 -4.61
CA ILE A 91 -16.74 -15.53 -4.26
C ILE A 91 -17.31 -15.82 -2.86
N LYS A 92 -17.93 -16.99 -2.70
CA LYS A 92 -18.38 -17.44 -1.38
C LYS A 92 -17.22 -17.60 -0.41
N TYR A 93 -17.50 -17.35 0.87
CA TYR A 93 -16.50 -17.34 1.95
C TYR A 93 -15.64 -18.61 2.02
N GLU A 94 -16.26 -19.79 1.83
CA GLU A 94 -15.54 -21.07 1.88
C GLU A 94 -14.45 -21.19 0.81
N TYR A 95 -14.69 -20.65 -0.39
CA TYR A 95 -13.69 -20.62 -1.45
C TYR A 95 -12.60 -19.57 -1.19
N ALA A 96 -12.99 -18.42 -0.66
CA ALA A 96 -12.05 -17.37 -0.28
C ALA A 96 -11.07 -17.85 0.81
N SER A 97 -11.54 -18.66 1.76
CA SER A 97 -10.70 -19.25 2.80
C SER A 97 -9.58 -20.13 2.23
N ASN A 98 -9.88 -20.96 1.23
CA ASN A 98 -8.88 -21.81 0.59
C ASN A 98 -7.81 -21.00 -0.18
N LEU A 99 -8.22 -19.92 -0.84
CA LEU A 99 -7.28 -19.01 -1.52
C LEU A 99 -6.37 -18.31 -0.50
N HIS A 100 -6.92 -17.97 0.64
CA HIS A 100 -6.15 -17.39 1.74
C HIS A 100 -5.11 -18.36 2.29
N ASP A 101 -5.46 -19.64 2.52
CA ASP A 101 -4.53 -20.66 2.97
C ASP A 101 -3.37 -20.86 1.98
N LEU A 102 -3.64 -20.75 0.68
CA LEU A 102 -2.61 -20.81 -0.35
C LEU A 102 -1.66 -19.60 -0.26
N GLU A 103 -2.20 -18.40 -0.08
CA GLU A 103 -1.40 -17.19 0.09
C GLU A 103 -0.50 -17.29 1.33
N GLN A 104 -1.05 -17.76 2.45
CA GLN A 104 -0.28 -17.95 3.67
C GLN A 104 0.86 -18.96 3.48
N LYS A 105 0.59 -20.13 2.89
CA LYS A 105 1.64 -21.11 2.54
C LYS A 105 2.73 -20.55 1.64
N TYR A 106 2.35 -19.69 0.69
CA TYR A 106 3.33 -19.00 -0.14
C TYR A 106 4.21 -18.06 0.68
N ARG A 107 3.62 -17.24 1.56
CA ARG A 107 4.35 -16.32 2.46
C ARG A 107 5.28 -17.07 3.41
N GLU A 108 4.89 -18.24 3.87
CA GLU A 108 5.70 -19.12 4.73
C GLU A 108 6.78 -19.91 3.96
N ASN A 109 6.93 -19.69 2.65
CA ASN A 109 7.81 -20.47 1.75
C ASN A 109 7.58 -21.98 1.79
N THR A 110 6.38 -22.42 2.18
CA THR A 110 6.02 -23.84 2.27
C THR A 110 5.47 -24.39 0.95
N VAL A 111 5.14 -23.51 0.00
CA VAL A 111 4.61 -23.86 -1.31
C VAL A 111 5.72 -23.82 -2.36
N LYS A 112 6.09 -24.99 -2.90
CA LYS A 112 7.09 -25.11 -3.96
C LYS A 112 6.59 -24.55 -5.29
N TYR A 113 5.28 -24.60 -5.54
CA TYR A 113 4.61 -24.12 -6.75
C TYR A 113 3.63 -23.02 -6.39
N LYS A 114 3.48 -22.04 -7.28
CA LYS A 114 2.57 -20.88 -7.15
C LYS A 114 1.11 -21.19 -7.52
N TYR A 115 0.74 -22.45 -7.58
CA TYR A 115 -0.60 -22.88 -7.95
C TYR A 115 -0.99 -24.18 -7.23
N PHE A 116 -2.27 -24.45 -7.16
CA PHE A 116 -2.82 -25.72 -6.67
C PHE A 116 -4.02 -26.16 -7.52
N TYR A 117 -4.28 -27.44 -7.46
CA TYR A 117 -5.47 -28.03 -8.07
C TYR A 117 -6.54 -28.20 -7.01
N GLU A 118 -7.76 -27.86 -7.32
CA GLU A 118 -8.87 -28.05 -6.41
C GLU A 118 -10.09 -28.64 -7.13
N ASN A 119 -10.63 -29.76 -6.62
CA ASN A 119 -11.97 -30.19 -6.88
C ASN A 119 -12.81 -29.69 -5.72
N LEU A 120 -13.61 -28.66 -5.93
CA LEU A 120 -14.52 -28.14 -4.92
C LEU A 120 -15.80 -28.98 -4.97
N ASP A 121 -15.86 -30.02 -4.17
CA ASP A 121 -17.08 -30.78 -3.94
C ASP A 121 -18.17 -29.81 -3.43
N GLY A 122 -19.22 -29.61 -4.25
CA GLY A 122 -20.32 -28.70 -3.95
C GLY A 122 -20.22 -27.26 -4.45
N PHE A 123 -19.12 -26.88 -5.11
CA PHE A 123 -18.91 -25.51 -5.64
C PHE A 123 -18.64 -25.44 -7.15
N GLY A 124 -19.00 -26.40 -7.89
CA GLY A 124 -18.83 -26.47 -9.33
C GLY A 124 -18.52 -27.88 -9.79
N SER A 125 -18.81 -28.15 -11.06
CA SER A 125 -18.67 -29.48 -11.65
C SER A 125 -17.31 -29.75 -12.28
N HIS A 126 -16.43 -28.73 -12.33
CA HIS A 126 -15.19 -28.79 -13.09
C HIS A 126 -13.96 -28.59 -12.20
N ARG A 127 -12.89 -29.32 -12.52
CA ARG A 127 -11.58 -29.15 -11.90
C ARG A 127 -10.99 -27.77 -12.20
N ARG A 128 -10.33 -27.15 -11.22
CA ARG A 128 -9.74 -25.81 -11.34
C ARG A 128 -8.26 -25.81 -11.01
N ARG A 129 -7.49 -25.01 -11.74
CA ARG A 129 -6.13 -24.65 -11.40
C ARG A 129 -6.12 -23.18 -10.96
N VAL A 130 -5.77 -22.94 -9.71
CA VAL A 130 -5.63 -21.59 -9.15
C VAL A 130 -4.17 -21.21 -9.07
N ILE A 131 -3.84 -20.03 -9.59
CA ILE A 131 -2.47 -19.54 -9.68
C ILE A 131 -2.40 -18.16 -9.02
N LEU A 132 -1.46 -18.00 -8.09
CA LEU A 132 -1.20 -16.71 -7.46
C LEU A 132 -0.58 -15.75 -8.48
N MET A 133 -1.14 -14.55 -8.59
CA MET A 133 -0.61 -13.47 -9.38
C MET A 133 0.27 -12.60 -8.48
N ILE A 134 1.61 -12.73 -8.65
CA ILE A 134 2.58 -12.12 -7.75
C ILE A 134 3.38 -11.06 -8.49
N PHE A 135 3.36 -9.83 -7.97
CA PHE A 135 4.13 -8.71 -8.49
C PHE A 135 4.98 -8.10 -7.36
N ASN A 136 6.29 -7.96 -7.58
CA ASN A 136 7.25 -7.46 -6.59
C ASN A 136 7.12 -8.16 -5.22
N SER A 137 6.99 -9.49 -5.21
CA SER A 137 6.79 -10.32 -4.02
C SER A 137 5.46 -10.12 -3.29
N VAL A 138 4.53 -9.36 -3.85
CA VAL A 138 3.18 -9.15 -3.31
C VAL A 138 2.18 -9.92 -4.14
N VAL A 139 1.26 -10.66 -3.50
CA VAL A 139 0.12 -11.26 -4.17
C VAL A 139 -0.86 -10.15 -4.53
N ILE A 140 -1.12 -9.97 -5.82
CA ILE A 140 -2.04 -8.94 -6.32
C ILE A 140 -3.38 -9.53 -6.76
N GLY A 141 -3.52 -10.85 -6.84
CA GLY A 141 -4.76 -11.52 -7.21
C GLY A 141 -4.57 -13.00 -7.51
N TYR A 142 -5.63 -13.60 -8.03
CA TYR A 142 -5.74 -15.04 -8.31
C TYR A 142 -6.25 -15.26 -9.72
N MET A 143 -5.54 -16.06 -10.50
CA MET A 143 -6.00 -16.54 -11.80
C MET A 143 -6.55 -17.94 -11.66
N ASN A 144 -7.82 -18.16 -12.00
CA ASN A 144 -8.44 -19.47 -12.08
C ASN A 144 -8.52 -19.94 -13.53
N VAL A 145 -8.06 -21.13 -13.79
CA VAL A 145 -8.26 -21.84 -15.07
C VAL A 145 -9.21 -22.99 -14.81
N LEU A 146 -10.31 -23.05 -15.56
CA LEU A 146 -11.31 -24.11 -15.46
C LEU A 146 -10.98 -25.22 -16.45
N GLN A 147 -10.85 -26.47 -16.00
CA GLN A 147 -10.69 -27.61 -16.91
C GLN A 147 -12.03 -27.91 -17.62
N TYR A 148 -12.21 -27.37 -18.80
CA TYR A 148 -13.49 -27.43 -19.55
C TYR A 148 -13.35 -28.00 -20.92
N HIS A 149 -12.31 -27.65 -21.69
CA HIS A 149 -12.10 -28.10 -23.07
C HIS A 149 -10.95 -29.08 -23.22
N VAL A 150 -9.86 -28.88 -22.42
CA VAL A 150 -8.61 -29.64 -22.50
C VAL A 150 -8.13 -29.98 -21.08
N ASP A 151 -7.61 -31.19 -20.90
CA ASP A 151 -7.07 -31.63 -19.64
C ASP A 151 -5.80 -30.84 -19.27
N PHE A 152 -5.64 -30.53 -18.01
CA PHE A 152 -4.48 -29.72 -17.53
C PHE A 152 -3.15 -30.38 -17.85
N GLU A 153 -3.12 -31.69 -17.87
CA GLU A 153 -1.94 -32.50 -18.14
C GLU A 153 -1.48 -32.41 -19.62
N GLU A 154 -2.35 -31.94 -20.51
CA GLU A 154 -2.03 -31.72 -21.95
C GLU A 154 -1.45 -30.32 -22.21
N ILE A 155 -1.47 -29.42 -21.20
CA ILE A 155 -1.02 -28.05 -21.34
C ILE A 155 0.37 -27.92 -20.71
N PRO A 156 1.40 -27.54 -21.49
CA PRO A 156 2.73 -27.30 -20.97
C PRO A 156 2.74 -26.26 -19.83
N GLU A 157 3.49 -26.52 -18.75
CA GLU A 157 3.58 -25.63 -17.58
C GLU A 157 4.11 -24.24 -17.97
N GLU A 158 5.00 -24.17 -18.94
CA GLU A 158 5.57 -22.92 -19.45
C GLU A 158 4.51 -21.96 -20.01
N LEU A 159 3.41 -22.50 -20.59
CA LEU A 159 2.31 -21.67 -21.06
C LEU A 159 1.55 -21.01 -19.90
N TYR A 160 1.39 -21.69 -18.77
CA TYR A 160 0.82 -21.07 -17.56
C TYR A 160 1.71 -19.94 -17.05
N GLU A 161 3.02 -20.13 -17.03
CA GLU A 161 3.97 -19.11 -16.56
C GLU A 161 3.94 -17.87 -17.47
N ILE A 162 3.92 -18.06 -18.80
CA ILE A 162 3.82 -16.96 -19.76
C ILE A 162 2.50 -16.21 -19.57
N VAL A 163 1.39 -16.92 -19.51
CA VAL A 163 0.05 -16.33 -19.38
C VAL A 163 -0.10 -15.57 -18.06
N VAL A 164 0.26 -16.20 -16.92
CA VAL A 164 0.14 -15.53 -15.61
C VAL A 164 1.07 -14.34 -15.53
N GLY A 165 2.28 -14.43 -16.07
CA GLY A 165 3.23 -13.34 -16.12
C GLY A 165 2.70 -12.13 -16.90
N ALA A 166 2.14 -12.37 -18.10
CA ALA A 166 1.55 -11.33 -18.94
C ALA A 166 0.35 -10.67 -18.27
N LEU A 167 -0.58 -11.46 -17.73
CA LEU A 167 -1.75 -10.95 -17.04
C LEU A 167 -1.39 -10.22 -15.74
N THR A 168 -0.46 -10.77 -14.94
CA THR A 168 0.03 -10.10 -13.73
C THR A 168 0.63 -8.73 -14.06
N LYS A 169 1.42 -8.66 -15.13
CA LYS A 169 2.00 -7.40 -15.57
C LYS A 169 0.93 -6.42 -16.07
N ALA A 170 0.00 -6.88 -16.90
CA ALA A 170 -1.11 -6.06 -17.35
C ALA A 170 -1.88 -5.46 -16.17
N LEU A 171 -2.18 -6.28 -15.17
CA LEU A 171 -2.90 -5.86 -13.98
C LEU A 171 -2.09 -4.91 -13.09
N SER A 172 -0.80 -5.15 -12.92
CA SER A 172 0.07 -4.26 -12.13
C SER A 172 0.21 -2.86 -12.73
N VAL A 173 0.02 -2.73 -14.03
CA VAL A 173 0.05 -1.45 -14.78
C VAL A 173 -1.35 -0.89 -15.00
N SER A 174 -2.34 -1.77 -15.07
CA SER A 174 -3.74 -1.40 -15.25
C SER A 174 -4.29 -0.92 -13.92
N ARG A 175 -4.69 0.35 -13.87
CA ARG A 175 -5.42 0.96 -12.76
C ARG A 175 -6.73 0.24 -12.43
N THR A 176 -7.21 -0.58 -13.32
CA THR A 176 -8.43 -1.37 -13.26
C THR A 176 -8.40 -2.42 -12.14
N PHE A 177 -7.23 -2.90 -11.72
CA PHE A 177 -7.13 -3.97 -10.73
C PHE A 177 -7.46 -3.56 -9.30
N ALA A 178 -7.17 -2.32 -8.94
CA ALA A 178 -7.61 -1.75 -7.67
C ALA A 178 -9.13 -1.53 -7.60
N TYR A 179 -9.83 -1.65 -8.73
CA TYR A 179 -11.17 -1.12 -8.98
C TYR A 179 -12.30 -2.12 -9.06
N TYR A 180 -12.04 -3.36 -9.45
CA TYR A 180 -13.12 -4.31 -9.65
C TYR A 180 -13.52 -5.04 -8.36
N GLY A 181 -13.87 -4.26 -7.35
CA GLY A 181 -14.61 -4.71 -6.18
C GLY A 181 -16.04 -4.18 -6.21
N GLY A 182 -16.83 -4.50 -7.22
CA GLY A 182 -18.24 -4.20 -7.16
C GLY A 182 -18.89 -3.73 -8.46
N SER A 183 -19.81 -4.55 -8.91
CA SER A 183 -20.90 -4.35 -9.87
C SER A 183 -20.56 -4.00 -11.31
N HIS A 184 -20.87 -4.96 -12.18
CA HIS A 184 -21.06 -4.78 -13.61
C HIS A 184 -22.18 -3.77 -13.91
N ASN A 185 -21.81 -2.52 -14.08
CA ASN A 185 -22.56 -1.60 -14.92
C ASN A 185 -21.54 -0.92 -15.83
N LYS A 186 -21.55 -1.28 -17.11
CA LYS A 186 -20.65 -0.76 -18.15
C LYS A 186 -20.70 0.77 -18.34
N ASP A 187 -21.62 1.45 -17.66
CA ASP A 187 -21.88 2.88 -17.82
C ASP A 187 -21.54 3.74 -16.57
N LYS A 188 -21.00 3.13 -15.49
CA LYS A 188 -20.55 3.90 -14.31
C LYS A 188 -19.25 3.31 -13.80
N GLU A 189 -18.17 4.03 -13.98
CA GLU A 189 -16.93 3.87 -13.25
C GLU A 189 -17.22 3.76 -11.75
N SER A 190 -16.64 2.79 -11.05
CA SER A 190 -16.90 2.63 -9.61
C SER A 190 -16.41 3.86 -8.86
N LEU A 191 -17.12 4.31 -7.82
CA LEU A 191 -16.70 5.45 -7.00
C LEU A 191 -15.31 5.24 -6.38
N GLU A 192 -14.98 4.00 -6.05
CA GLU A 192 -13.64 3.64 -5.55
C GLU A 192 -12.57 3.91 -6.61
N GLY A 193 -12.91 3.62 -7.86
CA GLY A 193 -12.07 3.86 -8.99
C GLY A 193 -11.77 5.31 -9.25
N LEU A 194 -12.80 6.07 -9.28
CA LEU A 194 -12.66 7.50 -9.43
C LEU A 194 -11.88 8.11 -8.26
N LEU A 195 -12.12 7.65 -7.02
CA LEU A 195 -11.35 8.10 -5.86
C LEU A 195 -9.86 7.77 -5.99
N TYR A 196 -9.52 6.57 -6.47
CA TYR A 196 -8.13 6.21 -6.73
C TYR A 196 -7.49 7.20 -7.70
N ASP A 197 -8.12 7.48 -8.84
CA ASP A 197 -7.59 8.44 -9.82
C ASP A 197 -7.39 9.83 -9.18
N LEU A 198 -8.39 10.31 -8.44
CA LEU A 198 -8.30 11.60 -7.76
C LEU A 198 -7.13 11.70 -6.78
N LEU A 199 -6.79 10.58 -6.14
CA LEU A 199 -5.71 10.52 -5.16
C LEU A 199 -4.34 10.22 -5.77
N SER A 200 -4.29 9.51 -6.91
CA SER A 200 -3.04 9.01 -7.48
C SER A 200 -2.51 9.86 -8.63
N GLU A 201 -3.38 10.55 -9.37
CA GLU A 201 -2.99 11.30 -10.57
C GLU A 201 -2.66 12.76 -10.30
N ASP A 202 -1.75 13.29 -11.14
CA ASP A 202 -1.53 14.73 -11.25
C ASP A 202 -2.34 15.24 -12.44
N TYR A 203 -3.43 15.94 -12.16
CA TYR A 203 -4.21 16.58 -13.20
C TYR A 203 -3.48 17.81 -13.73
N ALA A 204 -3.31 17.87 -15.05
CA ALA A 204 -2.62 19.00 -15.71
C ALA A 204 -3.31 20.36 -15.48
N SER A 205 -4.59 20.35 -15.14
CA SER A 205 -5.35 21.55 -14.75
C SER A 205 -6.63 21.19 -14.04
N GLU A 206 -7.23 22.15 -13.32
CA GLU A 206 -8.58 22.02 -12.74
C GLU A 206 -9.66 21.68 -13.78
N TYR A 207 -9.50 22.15 -15.02
CA TYR A 207 -10.43 21.81 -16.10
C TYR A 207 -10.52 20.31 -16.34
N PHE A 208 -9.39 19.59 -16.46
CA PHE A 208 -9.38 18.12 -16.62
C PHE A 208 -9.90 17.39 -15.40
N TYR A 209 -9.61 17.91 -14.22
CA TYR A 209 -10.20 17.41 -12.97
C TYR A 209 -11.73 17.51 -13.01
N PHE A 210 -12.28 18.70 -13.32
CA PHE A 210 -13.74 18.91 -13.39
C PHE A 210 -14.42 18.04 -14.45
N GLN A 211 -13.79 17.84 -15.60
CA GLN A 211 -14.30 16.91 -16.62
C GLN A 211 -14.41 15.48 -16.08
N ARG A 212 -13.47 15.08 -15.22
CA ARG A 212 -13.40 13.73 -14.63
C ARG A 212 -14.47 13.48 -13.57
N VAL A 213 -14.79 14.48 -12.76
CA VAL A 213 -15.70 14.36 -11.61
C VAL A 213 -17.11 14.84 -11.90
N ASN A 214 -17.36 15.45 -13.05
CA ASN A 214 -18.65 16.03 -13.42
C ASN A 214 -19.79 15.00 -13.29
N GLY A 215 -20.85 15.39 -12.60
CA GLY A 215 -22.00 14.54 -12.31
C GLY A 215 -21.76 13.46 -11.24
N THR A 216 -20.61 13.44 -10.58
CA THR A 216 -20.29 12.50 -9.50
C THR A 216 -20.43 13.14 -8.11
N VAL A 217 -20.30 12.33 -7.05
CA VAL A 217 -20.28 12.81 -5.66
C VAL A 217 -19.05 13.66 -5.34
N PHE A 218 -18.00 13.58 -6.17
CA PHE A 218 -16.73 14.28 -6.00
C PHE A 218 -16.67 15.64 -6.71
N GLU A 219 -17.74 16.04 -7.39
CA GLU A 219 -17.85 17.36 -8.04
C GLU A 219 -17.90 18.53 -7.05
N LYS A 220 -18.39 18.26 -5.84
CA LYS A 220 -18.70 19.31 -4.86
C LYS A 220 -17.46 19.68 -4.04
N GLU A 221 -17.28 20.97 -3.81
CA GLU A 221 -16.40 21.46 -2.77
C GLU A 221 -16.96 21.11 -1.39
N GLY A 222 -16.08 20.81 -0.45
CA GLY A 222 -16.44 20.41 0.90
C GLY A 222 -15.32 20.63 1.89
N ASN A 223 -15.49 20.16 3.11
CA ASN A 223 -14.41 20.08 4.10
C ASN A 223 -13.96 18.64 4.20
N TYR A 224 -12.81 18.35 3.66
CA TYR A 224 -12.28 17.00 3.56
C TYR A 224 -11.05 16.80 4.43
N ARG A 225 -10.87 15.57 4.87
CA ARG A 225 -9.61 15.05 5.42
C ARG A 225 -9.33 13.68 4.83
N ILE A 226 -8.07 13.31 4.72
CA ILE A 226 -7.65 11.98 4.33
C ILE A 226 -7.05 11.28 5.55
N LEU A 227 -7.48 10.05 5.76
CA LEU A 227 -6.85 9.10 6.68
C LEU A 227 -6.09 8.07 5.85
N ALA A 228 -4.84 7.80 6.21
CA ALA A 228 -4.07 6.69 5.68
C ALA A 228 -3.78 5.71 6.81
N VAL A 229 -4.19 4.46 6.64
CA VAL A 229 -3.95 3.36 7.59
C VAL A 229 -2.86 2.48 7.03
N ASN A 230 -1.69 2.45 7.67
CA ASN A 230 -0.61 1.58 7.25
C ASN A 230 -0.93 0.12 7.61
N ILE A 231 -1.04 -0.73 6.59
CA ILE A 231 -1.39 -2.16 6.72
C ILE A 231 -0.18 -3.09 6.61
N GLU A 232 0.99 -2.60 6.24
CA GLU A 232 2.20 -3.40 6.08
C GLU A 232 2.67 -3.96 7.43
N ASN A 233 2.68 -3.12 8.45
CA ASN A 233 3.12 -3.49 9.79
C ASN A 233 2.13 -4.39 10.55
N ALA A 234 0.88 -4.46 10.09
CA ALA A 234 -0.18 -5.19 10.78
C ALA A 234 -0.22 -6.69 10.45
N LYS A 235 0.54 -7.15 9.44
CA LYS A 235 0.44 -8.51 8.89
C LYS A 235 -1.01 -8.93 8.62
N LEU A 236 -1.83 -7.95 8.21
CA LEU A 236 -3.24 -8.18 7.93
C LEU A 236 -3.39 -9.00 6.66
N ILE A 237 -4.15 -10.05 6.76
CA ILE A 237 -4.60 -10.86 5.63
C ILE A 237 -5.64 -10.10 4.80
N SER A 238 -5.73 -10.41 3.51
CA SER A 238 -6.63 -9.73 2.57
C SER A 238 -8.09 -9.64 3.04
N ALA A 239 -8.60 -10.68 3.70
CA ALA A 239 -9.95 -10.67 4.29
C ALA A 239 -10.08 -9.63 5.43
N ALA A 240 -9.08 -9.55 6.31
CA ALA A 240 -9.06 -8.56 7.39
C ALA A 240 -8.96 -7.12 6.89
N ILE A 241 -8.36 -6.88 5.72
CA ILE A 241 -8.34 -5.56 5.08
C ILE A 241 -9.75 -5.15 4.62
N GLY A 242 -10.53 -6.09 4.09
CA GLY A 242 -11.93 -5.87 3.74
C GLY A 242 -12.76 -5.47 4.96
N ASP A 243 -12.63 -6.21 6.07
CA ASP A 243 -13.31 -5.92 7.33
C ASP A 243 -12.86 -4.58 7.92
N LEU A 244 -11.56 -4.25 7.83
CA LEU A 244 -11.03 -2.95 8.23
C LEU A 244 -11.67 -1.82 7.41
N LYS A 245 -11.74 -1.94 6.07
CA LYS A 245 -12.42 -0.94 5.22
C LYS A 245 -13.86 -0.72 5.67
N LEU A 246 -14.63 -1.80 5.89
CA LEU A 246 -16.02 -1.71 6.34
C LEU A 246 -16.14 -1.03 7.70
N SER A 247 -15.27 -1.36 8.65
CA SER A 247 -15.24 -0.77 9.99
C SER A 247 -14.90 0.73 9.94
N LEU A 248 -13.97 1.13 9.07
CA LEU A 248 -13.63 2.54 8.85
C LEU A 248 -14.79 3.30 8.22
N LEU A 249 -15.44 2.75 7.19
CA LEU A 249 -16.61 3.38 6.56
C LEU A 249 -17.79 3.49 7.53
N ALA A 250 -18.00 2.51 8.41
CA ALA A 250 -19.01 2.59 9.47
C ALA A 250 -18.68 3.67 10.52
N THR A 251 -17.39 3.88 10.80
CA THR A 251 -16.91 4.93 11.72
C THR A 251 -17.09 6.34 11.13
N PHE A 252 -16.98 6.47 9.81
CA PHE A 252 -17.09 7.73 9.08
C PHE A 252 -18.21 7.66 8.03
N PRO A 253 -19.47 7.95 8.39
CA PRO A 253 -20.63 7.73 7.52
C PRO A 253 -20.61 8.47 6.18
N ARG A 254 -19.87 9.60 6.10
CA ARG A 254 -19.64 10.35 4.85
C ARG A 254 -18.18 10.17 4.44
N SER A 255 -17.86 8.99 3.95
CA SER A 255 -16.51 8.67 3.54
C SER A 255 -16.48 7.67 2.39
N TRP A 256 -15.36 7.63 1.72
CA TRP A 256 -15.05 6.68 0.66
C TRP A 256 -13.65 6.13 0.93
N SER A 257 -13.43 4.86 0.64
CA SER A 257 -12.15 4.22 0.89
C SER A 257 -11.60 3.55 -0.34
N VAL A 258 -10.28 3.54 -0.44
CA VAL A 258 -9.51 2.88 -1.50
C VAL A 258 -8.22 2.34 -0.91
N ILE A 259 -7.61 1.34 -1.55
CA ILE A 259 -6.29 0.85 -1.20
C ILE A 259 -5.29 1.46 -2.16
N ILE A 260 -4.28 2.14 -1.61
CA ILE A 260 -3.16 2.71 -2.37
C ILE A 260 -1.87 2.17 -1.75
N GLU A 261 -1.11 1.40 -2.53
CA GLU A 261 0.11 0.74 -2.10
C GLU A 261 -0.08 -0.05 -0.78
N LYS A 262 0.54 0.40 0.29
CA LYS A 262 0.51 -0.21 1.63
C LYS A 262 -0.50 0.44 2.59
N HIS A 263 -1.38 1.30 2.08
CA HIS A 263 -2.33 2.04 2.91
C HIS A 263 -3.78 1.75 2.51
N VAL A 264 -4.64 1.55 3.51
CA VAL A 264 -6.08 1.78 3.35
C VAL A 264 -6.31 3.27 3.53
N VAL A 265 -6.72 3.93 2.46
CA VAL A 265 -6.96 5.36 2.42
C VAL A 265 -8.45 5.62 2.54
N VAL A 266 -8.83 6.56 3.41
CA VAL A 266 -10.22 6.97 3.60
C VAL A 266 -10.32 8.48 3.40
N LEU A 267 -11.09 8.89 2.40
CA LEU A 267 -11.51 10.28 2.21
C LEU A 267 -12.74 10.52 3.07
N VAL A 268 -12.68 11.46 4.00
CA VAL A 268 -13.76 11.81 4.91
C VAL A 268 -14.28 13.21 4.58
N ASP A 269 -15.58 13.31 4.30
CA ASP A 269 -16.28 14.59 4.26
C ASP A 269 -16.69 15.01 5.69
N CYS A 270 -16.03 16.01 6.23
CA CYS A 270 -16.25 16.55 7.56
C CYS A 270 -17.50 17.46 7.65
N GLY A 271 -18.17 17.71 6.53
CA GLY A 271 -19.38 18.53 6.45
C GLY A 271 -19.13 20.02 6.63
N LYS A 272 -19.76 20.61 7.64
CA LYS A 272 -19.65 22.06 7.91
C LYS A 272 -18.44 22.41 8.79
N THR A 273 -17.71 21.42 9.30
CA THR A 273 -16.59 21.60 10.21
C THR A 273 -15.30 21.11 9.56
N ASP A 274 -14.17 21.68 9.94
CA ASP A 274 -12.84 21.25 9.46
C ASP A 274 -12.29 20.07 10.27
N SER A 275 -13.06 19.54 11.20
CA SER A 275 -12.63 18.53 12.16
C SER A 275 -13.48 17.26 12.11
N ILE A 276 -12.84 16.15 12.36
CA ILE A 276 -13.48 14.85 12.59
C ILE A 276 -14.17 14.89 13.97
N SER A 277 -15.35 14.29 14.08
CA SER A 277 -16.08 14.26 15.35
C SER A 277 -15.35 13.45 16.42
N GLU A 278 -15.44 13.88 17.70
CA GLU A 278 -14.83 13.14 18.82
C GLU A 278 -15.34 11.69 18.90
N LYS A 279 -16.61 11.46 18.57
CA LYS A 279 -17.19 10.11 18.53
C LYS A 279 -16.49 9.23 17.49
N SER A 280 -16.27 9.76 16.29
CA SER A 280 -15.57 9.03 15.23
C SER A 280 -14.10 8.77 15.60
N LEU A 281 -13.43 9.73 16.23
CA LEU A 281 -12.05 9.54 16.72
C LEU A 281 -11.99 8.48 17.83
N SER A 282 -12.95 8.47 18.76
CA SER A 282 -13.02 7.45 19.81
C SER A 282 -13.26 6.03 19.23
N ASN A 283 -14.15 5.91 18.24
CA ASN A 283 -14.38 4.64 17.57
C ASN A 283 -13.14 4.18 16.78
N LEU A 284 -12.48 5.10 16.09
CA LEU A 284 -11.21 4.82 15.41
C LEU A 284 -10.16 4.32 16.40
N ASP A 285 -10.00 4.98 17.54
CA ASP A 285 -9.02 4.60 18.56
C ASP A 285 -9.25 3.16 19.09
N MET A 286 -10.50 2.72 19.21
CA MET A 286 -10.81 1.33 19.54
C MET A 286 -10.31 0.36 18.47
N ILE A 287 -10.56 0.62 17.19
CA ILE A 287 -10.08 -0.20 16.07
C ILE A 287 -8.55 -0.27 16.06
N LEU A 288 -7.89 0.88 16.23
CA LEU A 288 -6.42 0.96 16.23
C LEU A 288 -5.80 0.18 17.39
N ASN A 289 -6.39 0.26 18.57
CA ASN A 289 -5.92 -0.48 19.75
C ASN A 289 -6.12 -1.98 19.62
N GLU A 290 -7.19 -2.42 18.98
CA GLU A 290 -7.46 -3.84 18.71
C GLU A 290 -6.47 -4.42 17.69
N LEU A 291 -6.31 -3.74 16.56
CA LEU A 291 -5.51 -4.24 15.44
C LEU A 291 -4.03 -3.87 15.52
N LYS A 292 -3.64 -2.95 16.42
CA LYS A 292 -2.26 -2.43 16.55
C LYS A 292 -1.73 -1.82 15.25
N ILE A 293 -2.58 -1.10 14.52
CA ILE A 293 -2.26 -0.42 13.27
C ILE A 293 -2.07 1.08 13.48
N TYR A 294 -1.37 1.72 12.54
CA TYR A 294 -1.01 3.13 12.60
C TYR A 294 -1.79 3.94 11.58
N VAL A 295 -2.24 5.13 12.00
CA VAL A 295 -3.04 6.02 11.15
C VAL A 295 -2.45 7.42 11.16
N GLY A 296 -2.33 7.98 9.97
CA GLY A 296 -2.08 9.40 9.75
C GLY A 296 -3.33 10.11 9.23
N ILE A 297 -3.58 11.31 9.72
CA ILE A 297 -4.68 12.17 9.28
C ILE A 297 -4.09 13.46 8.69
N SER A 298 -4.50 13.82 7.47
CA SER A 298 -4.08 15.04 6.79
C SER A 298 -4.60 16.32 7.47
N ASP A 299 -4.06 17.47 7.08
CA ASP A 299 -4.74 18.75 7.31
C ASP A 299 -6.10 18.74 6.59
N SER A 300 -7.03 19.64 6.97
CA SER A 300 -8.29 19.84 6.26
C SER A 300 -8.07 20.55 4.93
N PHE A 301 -8.94 20.24 3.95
CA PHE A 301 -8.89 20.87 2.63
C PHE A 301 -10.30 20.96 2.02
N HIS A 302 -10.46 21.83 1.02
CA HIS A 302 -11.78 22.14 0.46
C HIS A 302 -12.00 21.58 -0.94
N SER A 303 -10.96 21.55 -1.77
CA SER A 303 -11.06 21.09 -3.16
C SER A 303 -10.33 19.76 -3.33
N LEU A 304 -11.04 18.77 -3.85
CA LEU A 304 -10.50 17.44 -4.16
C LEU A 304 -9.46 17.45 -5.29
N TYR A 305 -9.36 18.54 -6.06
CA TYR A 305 -8.27 18.77 -7.00
C TYR A 305 -6.89 18.67 -6.34
N TYR A 306 -6.80 19.07 -5.07
CA TYR A 306 -5.56 18.99 -4.28
C TYR A 306 -5.45 17.72 -3.43
N ALA A 307 -6.36 16.75 -3.57
CA ALA A 307 -6.45 15.58 -2.70
C ALA A 307 -5.14 14.79 -2.60
N LYS A 308 -4.41 14.63 -3.71
CA LYS A 308 -3.11 13.94 -3.74
C LYS A 308 -2.08 14.56 -2.78
N LYS A 309 -2.04 15.89 -2.66
CA LYS A 309 -1.17 16.58 -1.70
C LYS A 309 -1.49 16.18 -0.26
N TYR A 310 -2.77 16.05 0.06
CA TYR A 310 -3.23 15.69 1.40
C TYR A 310 -3.12 14.19 1.67
N LEU A 311 -3.15 13.37 0.61
CA LEU A 311 -2.79 11.96 0.72
C LEU A 311 -1.34 11.80 1.20
N TYR A 312 -0.37 12.48 0.58
CA TYR A 312 1.03 12.46 1.04
C TYR A 312 1.19 12.87 2.50
N GLN A 313 0.39 13.84 2.98
CA GLN A 313 0.41 14.21 4.40
C GLN A 313 -0.04 13.07 5.31
N ALA A 314 -1.14 12.40 4.94
CA ALA A 314 -1.71 11.30 5.71
C ALA A 314 -0.76 10.09 5.73
N GLU A 315 -0.23 9.70 4.57
CA GLU A 315 0.70 8.57 4.42
C GLU A 315 1.99 8.80 5.20
N ALA A 316 2.64 9.95 5.01
CA ALA A 316 3.86 10.30 5.74
C ALA A 316 3.65 10.29 7.26
N THR A 317 2.46 10.72 7.72
CA THR A 317 2.12 10.68 9.14
C THR A 317 1.89 9.25 9.63
N ALA A 318 1.19 8.41 8.86
CA ALA A 318 0.96 7.00 9.18
C ALA A 318 2.29 6.23 9.31
N ASP A 319 3.22 6.53 8.41
CA ASP A 319 4.52 5.86 8.35
C ASP A 319 5.46 6.28 9.48
N ILE A 320 5.30 7.47 10.06
CA ILE A 320 6.22 7.99 11.07
C ILE A 320 5.68 7.96 12.50
N VAL A 321 4.37 7.90 12.70
CA VAL A 321 3.75 8.05 14.02
C VAL A 321 4.24 7.01 15.03
N HIS A 322 4.52 5.79 14.60
CA HIS A 322 5.01 4.71 15.45
C HIS A 322 6.48 4.87 15.86
N CYS A 323 7.27 5.60 15.07
CA CYS A 323 8.69 5.86 15.34
C CYS A 323 8.89 7.01 16.34
N THR A 324 7.83 7.77 16.68
CA THR A 324 7.95 8.94 17.54
C THR A 324 7.88 8.57 19.02
N PRO A 325 8.47 9.40 19.91
CA PRO A 325 8.38 9.17 21.34
C PRO A 325 6.93 9.10 21.83
N GLY A 326 6.60 8.03 22.57
CA GLY A 326 5.24 7.80 23.08
C GLY A 326 4.42 6.80 22.26
N LYS A 327 4.91 6.38 21.08
CA LYS A 327 4.34 5.30 20.23
C LYS A 327 2.82 5.41 20.11
N LYS A 328 2.33 6.53 19.60
CA LYS A 328 0.90 6.72 19.34
C LYS A 328 0.48 5.89 18.11
N LEU A 329 -0.76 5.46 18.09
CA LEU A 329 -1.36 4.76 16.94
C LEU A 329 -1.99 5.73 15.94
N LEU A 330 -2.30 6.96 16.38
CA LEU A 330 -2.95 8.00 15.59
C LEU A 330 -2.11 9.29 15.61
N GLY A 331 -1.87 9.85 14.42
CA GLY A 331 -1.21 11.16 14.25
C GLY A 331 -2.00 12.09 13.34
N PHE A 332 -2.04 13.38 13.72
CA PHE A 332 -2.51 14.44 12.82
C PHE A 332 -1.28 15.11 12.20
N PHE A 333 -1.26 15.26 10.88
CA PHE A 333 -0.12 15.83 10.15
C PHE A 333 0.36 17.14 10.72
N GLU A 334 -0.55 18.01 11.16
CA GLU A 334 -0.22 19.29 11.80
C GLU A 334 0.78 19.13 12.95
N GLN A 335 0.67 18.05 13.74
CA GLN A 335 1.55 17.76 14.86
C GLN A 335 2.86 17.07 14.43
N TYR A 336 2.88 16.46 13.25
CA TYR A 336 3.97 15.60 12.76
C TYR A 336 4.75 16.19 11.59
N LYS A 337 4.46 17.44 11.16
CA LYS A 337 5.08 18.10 9.99
C LYS A 337 6.61 18.00 9.99
N LEU A 338 7.24 18.35 11.09
CA LEU A 338 8.70 18.30 11.21
C LEU A 338 9.23 16.86 11.20
N TRP A 339 8.52 15.93 11.81
CA TRP A 339 8.86 14.51 11.78
C TRP A 339 8.80 13.94 10.35
N CYS A 340 7.76 14.27 9.61
CA CYS A 340 7.63 13.86 8.22
C CYS A 340 8.76 14.44 7.35
N CYS A 341 9.12 15.72 7.54
CA CYS A 341 10.26 16.32 6.86
C CYS A 341 11.58 15.63 7.23
N ALA A 342 11.81 15.37 8.52
CA ALA A 342 13.00 14.69 9.00
C ALA A 342 13.10 13.24 8.47
N SER A 343 11.98 12.53 8.31
CA SER A 343 11.94 11.20 7.73
C SER A 343 12.40 11.20 6.27
N ILE A 344 11.85 12.11 5.44
CA ILE A 344 12.25 12.25 4.03
C ILE A 344 13.76 12.55 3.92
N ILE A 345 14.27 13.48 4.73
CA ILE A 345 15.69 13.83 4.74
C ILE A 345 16.54 12.63 5.18
N SER A 346 16.14 11.95 6.26
CA SER A 346 16.82 10.75 6.76
C SER A 346 16.87 9.63 5.71
N GLU A 347 15.78 9.44 4.92
CA GLU A 347 15.69 8.41 3.89
C GLU A 347 16.53 8.70 2.66
N GLN A 348 16.52 9.95 2.21
CA GLN A 348 17.20 10.33 0.97
C GLN A 348 18.67 10.68 1.17
N PHE A 349 19.04 11.22 2.32
CA PHE A 349 20.35 11.83 2.56
C PHE A 349 21.09 11.29 3.79
N GLY A 350 20.47 10.37 4.54
CA GLY A 350 21.09 9.78 5.72
C GLY A 350 21.42 10.84 6.78
N ASP A 351 22.71 10.91 7.15
CA ASP A 351 23.22 11.83 8.17
C ASP A 351 23.74 13.16 7.62
N THR A 352 23.63 13.41 6.31
CA THR A 352 24.21 14.58 5.62
C THR A 352 23.75 15.91 6.23
N TYR A 353 22.51 15.98 6.68
CA TYR A 353 21.92 17.19 7.25
C TYR A 353 21.99 17.27 8.79
N ILE A 354 22.72 16.35 9.43
CA ILE A 354 22.96 16.41 10.88
C ILE A 354 24.12 17.38 11.14
N GLY A 355 23.88 18.37 12.00
CA GLY A 355 24.91 19.36 12.37
C GLY A 355 26.09 18.72 13.11
N GLU A 356 27.29 19.28 12.94
CA GLU A 356 28.52 18.76 13.52
C GLU A 356 28.49 18.67 15.04
N SER A 357 27.86 19.63 15.71
CA SER A 357 27.68 19.59 17.16
C SER A 357 26.89 18.36 17.62
N ILE A 358 25.86 17.95 16.86
CA ILE A 358 25.04 16.77 17.17
C ILE A 358 25.81 15.49 16.89
N ARG A 359 26.59 15.42 15.80
CA ARG A 359 27.45 14.26 15.52
C ARG A 359 28.51 14.07 16.61
N SER A 360 29.19 15.14 16.98
CA SER A 360 30.20 15.11 18.03
C SER A 360 29.60 14.68 19.37
N LEU A 361 28.37 15.13 19.66
CA LEU A 361 27.65 14.75 20.89
C LEU A 361 27.27 13.25 20.87
N VAL A 362 26.78 12.72 19.76
CA VAL A 362 26.45 11.29 19.63
C VAL A 362 27.73 10.44 19.77
N SER A 363 28.79 10.80 19.07
CA SER A 363 30.11 10.11 19.20
C SER A 363 30.64 10.14 20.62
N HIS A 364 30.45 11.26 21.36
CA HIS A 364 30.82 11.34 22.75
C HIS A 364 30.01 10.39 23.63
N ASP A 365 28.69 10.30 23.41
CA ASP A 365 27.82 9.39 24.16
C ASP A 365 28.25 7.94 23.96
N GLU A 366 28.55 7.54 22.71
CA GLU A 366 29.04 6.20 22.37
C GLU A 366 30.38 5.87 23.05
N ALA A 367 31.32 6.85 23.08
CA ALA A 367 32.62 6.63 23.63
C ALA A 367 32.65 6.63 25.19
N ASN A 368 31.74 7.35 25.82
CA ASN A 368 31.78 7.58 27.26
C ASN A 368 30.57 6.99 28.04
N GLY A 369 29.61 6.37 27.33
CA GLY A 369 28.39 5.84 27.94
C GLY A 369 27.53 6.95 28.59
N THR A 370 27.57 8.15 28.03
CA THR A 370 26.73 9.27 28.47
C THR A 370 25.39 9.26 27.72
N ASP A 371 24.42 10.07 28.15
CA ASP A 371 23.06 10.12 27.60
C ASP A 371 22.71 11.59 27.27
N TYR A 372 23.65 12.29 26.62
CA TYR A 372 23.51 13.69 26.28
C TYR A 372 22.58 13.91 25.10
N PHE A 373 22.72 13.11 24.03
CA PHE A 373 21.86 13.22 22.85
C PHE A 373 20.38 13.08 23.22
N ARG A 374 20.04 12.03 23.95
CA ARG A 374 18.68 11.79 24.39
C ARG A 374 18.18 12.92 25.33
N THR A 375 19.04 13.47 26.16
CA THR A 375 18.70 14.58 27.02
C THR A 375 18.41 15.85 26.21
N LEU A 376 19.26 16.20 25.26
CA LEU A 376 19.05 17.32 24.34
C LEU A 376 17.79 17.21 23.56
N PHE A 377 17.61 16.03 22.92
CA PHE A 377 16.42 15.74 22.10
C PHE A 377 15.13 15.96 22.90
N PHE A 378 14.98 15.32 24.07
CA PHE A 378 13.76 15.48 24.86
C PHE A 378 13.62 16.90 25.45
N TYR A 379 14.70 17.59 25.69
CA TYR A 379 14.66 18.97 26.13
C TYR A 379 14.09 19.89 25.05
N LEU A 380 14.56 19.78 23.82
CA LEU A 380 14.07 20.57 22.70
C LEU A 380 12.62 20.18 22.35
N ASP A 381 12.32 18.88 22.30
CA ASP A 381 10.99 18.34 22.01
C ASP A 381 9.93 18.66 23.09
N SER A 382 10.36 18.95 24.31
CA SER A 382 9.52 19.43 25.42
C SER A 382 9.41 20.96 25.51
N GLY A 383 9.80 21.69 24.46
CA GLY A 383 9.76 23.14 24.46
C GLY A 383 10.71 23.75 25.52
N ARG A 384 11.84 23.11 25.83
CA ARG A 384 12.83 23.48 26.81
C ARG A 384 12.35 23.41 28.27
N ASP A 385 11.32 22.67 28.53
CA ASP A 385 10.85 22.44 29.90
C ASP A 385 11.73 21.38 30.60
N ILE A 386 12.56 21.78 31.53
CA ILE A 386 13.47 20.92 32.31
C ILE A 386 12.68 19.90 33.15
N VAL A 387 11.54 20.29 33.70
CA VAL A 387 10.71 19.40 34.54
C VAL A 387 10.05 18.30 33.69
N LEU A 388 9.50 18.69 32.57
CA LEU A 388 8.90 17.74 31.60
C LEU A 388 9.98 16.83 31.04
N THR A 389 11.14 17.36 30.67
CA THR A 389 12.31 16.60 30.20
C THR A 389 12.74 15.56 31.22
N ALA A 390 12.90 15.97 32.49
CA ALA A 390 13.30 15.09 33.59
C ALA A 390 12.29 13.93 33.78
N LYS A 391 10.98 14.24 33.69
CA LYS A 391 9.91 13.24 33.76
C LYS A 391 9.99 12.23 32.59
N ARG A 392 10.21 12.70 31.36
CA ARG A 392 10.35 11.84 30.18
C ARG A 392 11.60 10.96 30.20
N LEU A 393 12.69 11.45 30.81
CA LEU A 393 13.94 10.71 30.95
C LEU A 393 13.98 9.82 32.19
N HIS A 394 13.00 9.94 33.11
CA HIS A 394 12.98 9.29 34.42
C HIS A 394 14.21 9.64 35.30
N VAL A 395 14.64 10.88 35.27
CA VAL A 395 15.76 11.39 36.04
C VAL A 395 15.37 12.62 36.91
N HIS A 396 16.23 13.01 37.85
CA HIS A 396 16.00 14.25 38.60
C HIS A 396 16.28 15.49 37.71
N LYS A 397 15.55 16.59 37.94
CA LYS A 397 15.73 17.86 37.20
C LYS A 397 17.17 18.39 37.22
N ASN A 398 17.86 18.21 38.32
CA ASN A 398 19.27 18.66 38.47
C ASN A 398 20.19 17.86 37.53
N THR A 399 19.88 16.59 37.22
CA THR A 399 20.64 15.81 36.27
C THR A 399 20.48 16.36 34.85
N VAL A 400 19.26 16.77 34.48
CA VAL A 400 19.00 17.42 33.17
C VAL A 400 19.78 18.73 33.10
N TYR A 401 19.69 19.56 34.14
CA TYR A 401 20.42 20.84 34.20
C TYR A 401 21.94 20.63 34.05
N TYR A 402 22.51 19.70 34.83
CA TYR A 402 23.93 19.36 34.75
C TYR A 402 24.33 18.90 33.34
N ARG A 403 23.57 18.02 32.74
CA ARG A 403 23.85 17.53 31.40
C ARG A 403 23.81 18.67 30.36
N LEU A 404 22.83 19.57 30.42
CA LEU A 404 22.73 20.72 29.53
C LEU A 404 23.93 21.67 29.66
N GLU A 405 24.37 21.97 30.88
CA GLU A 405 25.58 22.78 31.09
C GLU A 405 26.84 22.10 30.55
N ARG A 406 26.95 20.78 30.70
CA ARG A 406 28.07 20.02 30.12
C ARG A 406 28.08 20.06 28.61
N MET A 407 26.90 19.87 27.97
CA MET A 407 26.77 19.94 26.50
C MET A 407 27.14 21.32 25.97
N LYS A 408 26.73 22.38 26.64
CA LYS A 408 27.10 23.75 26.30
C LYS A 408 28.62 23.95 26.28
N LEU A 409 29.32 23.42 27.28
CA LEU A 409 30.77 23.54 27.37
C LEU A 409 31.54 22.68 26.39
N LEU A 410 31.04 21.47 26.06
CA LEU A 410 31.75 20.51 25.26
C LEU A 410 31.48 20.64 23.76
N PHE A 411 30.27 21.05 23.37
CA PHE A 411 29.81 21.01 22.00
C PHE A 411 29.32 22.37 21.48
N ASP A 412 29.49 23.44 22.25
CA ASP A 412 29.03 24.80 21.92
C ASP A 412 27.52 24.89 21.60
N ILE A 413 26.72 24.00 22.21
CA ILE A 413 25.26 23.97 22.04
C ILE A 413 24.68 25.06 22.96
N ASN A 414 24.80 26.31 22.53
CA ASN A 414 24.50 27.46 23.37
C ASN A 414 23.02 27.84 23.41
N GLY A 415 22.23 27.48 22.40
CA GLY A 415 20.81 27.84 22.35
C GLY A 415 20.50 29.34 22.53
N THR A 416 21.47 30.20 22.28
CA THR A 416 21.33 31.66 22.42
C THR A 416 20.76 32.28 21.16
N ASP A 417 21.03 31.69 20.00
CA ASP A 417 20.40 32.04 18.72
C ASP A 417 19.24 31.05 18.42
N LYS A 418 18.08 31.61 18.06
CA LYS A 418 16.91 30.80 17.66
C LYS A 418 17.18 29.97 16.44
N THR A 419 18.02 30.44 15.54
CA THR A 419 18.38 29.71 14.32
C THR A 419 19.14 28.43 14.65
N ASP A 420 20.12 28.49 15.53
CA ASP A 420 20.89 27.34 16.02
C ASP A 420 19.98 26.33 16.73
N GLU A 421 18.99 26.82 17.47
CA GLU A 421 18.01 25.96 18.13
C GLU A 421 17.18 25.12 17.16
N TYR A 422 16.63 25.74 16.10
CA TYR A 422 15.86 25.04 15.11
C TYR A 422 16.72 24.04 14.33
N GLN A 423 17.95 24.42 13.98
CA GLN A 423 18.90 23.52 13.30
C GLN A 423 19.28 22.33 14.19
N ASN A 424 19.55 22.56 15.45
CA ASN A 424 19.86 21.49 16.42
C ASN A 424 18.66 20.57 16.63
N TYR A 425 17.45 21.14 16.77
CA TYR A 425 16.24 20.31 16.91
C TYR A 425 15.98 19.45 15.66
N PHE A 426 16.10 20.05 14.48
CA PHE A 426 15.94 19.29 13.24
C PHE A 426 17.01 18.20 13.09
N SER A 427 18.27 18.50 13.38
CA SER A 427 19.36 17.51 13.41
C SER A 427 19.09 16.38 14.42
N CYS A 428 18.52 16.71 15.57
CA CYS A 428 18.11 15.70 16.56
C CYS A 428 16.97 14.81 16.04
N LEU A 429 15.99 15.36 15.31
CA LEU A 429 14.93 14.57 14.70
C LEU A 429 15.48 13.56 13.69
N VAL A 430 16.33 14.02 12.76
CA VAL A 430 16.98 13.17 11.76
C VAL A 430 17.82 12.07 12.43
N GLN A 431 18.63 12.44 13.41
CA GLN A 431 19.47 11.46 14.16
C GLN A 431 18.62 10.44 14.92
N TYR A 432 17.53 10.90 15.55
CA TYR A 432 16.61 10.02 16.27
C TYR A 432 15.99 8.97 15.34
N LEU A 433 15.57 9.37 14.14
CA LEU A 433 15.01 8.48 13.13
C LEU A 433 16.05 7.50 12.59
N ASN A 434 17.27 7.96 12.32
CA ASN A 434 18.37 7.08 11.89
C ASN A 434 18.68 6.00 12.95
N ASN A 435 18.64 6.34 14.22
CA ASN A 435 18.88 5.39 15.31
C ASN A 435 17.76 4.36 15.47
N ASN A 436 16.52 4.72 15.14
CA ASN A 436 15.35 3.84 15.32
C ASN A 436 15.02 3.00 14.07
N LYS A 437 15.47 3.38 12.88
CA LYS A 437 15.34 2.57 11.66
C LYS A 437 16.10 1.24 11.70
N ASN A 438 17.09 1.12 12.57
CA ASN A 438 17.90 -0.10 12.72
C ASN A 438 17.32 -1.05 13.79
N LEU A 439 16.12 -0.77 14.33
CA LEU A 439 15.48 -1.56 15.39
C LEU A 439 14.23 -2.32 14.91
N ASP A 440 13.82 -2.14 13.65
CA ASP A 440 12.78 -2.88 12.93
C ASP A 440 13.43 -3.84 11.90
#